data_227ab4034bbdf8a067f8504e61dfe60f
#
_entry.id   227ab4034bbdf8a067f8504e61dfe60f
#
_cell.length_a   1.000
_cell.length_b   1.000
_cell.length_c   1.000
_cell.angle_alpha   90.00
_cell.angle_beta   90.00
_cell.angle_gamma   90.00
#
_symmetry.space_group_name_H-M   'P 1'
#
loop_
_entity.id
_entity.type
_entity.pdbx_description
1 polymer ?
#
loop_
_entity_poly.entity_id
_entity_poly.type
_entity_poly.pdbx_seq_one_letter_code
_entity_poly.pdbx_strand_id
1 'polypeptide(L)'
;MAETALIIDLIGIALLVLVVMAAIGIVLTRDLFAAVMLLGIFSLLMAATFFILDAADVALTEAAVGAGVSTVLLLGTLALTTDREKPGRG
;
A
#
# COMPACT_ATOMS: atom_id res chain seq x y z
N MET A 1 -31.14 6.21 -3.42
CA MET A 1 -30.54 6.48 -2.11
C MET A 1 -30.02 5.23 -1.46
N ALA A 2 -30.91 4.30 -1.15
CA ALA A 2 -30.47 3.05 -0.51
C ALA A 2 -29.52 2.27 -1.40
N GLU A 3 -29.77 2.30 -2.70
CA GLU A 3 -28.89 1.58 -3.64
C GLU A 3 -27.50 2.16 -3.67
N THR A 4 -27.39 3.48 -3.64
CA THR A 4 -26.09 4.13 -3.65
C THR A 4 -25.32 3.81 -2.38
N ALA A 5 -26.02 3.85 -1.24
CA ALA A 5 -25.38 3.52 0.03
C ALA A 5 -24.89 2.08 0.04
N LEU A 6 -25.69 1.18 -0.52
CA LEU A 6 -25.31 -0.23 -0.58
C LEU A 6 -24.09 -0.43 -1.48
N ILE A 7 -24.04 0.26 -2.60
CA ILE A 7 -22.91 0.16 -3.51
C ILE A 7 -21.65 0.66 -2.83
N ILE A 8 -21.74 1.79 -2.13
CA ILE A 8 -20.58 2.34 -1.42
C ILE A 8 -20.10 1.37 -0.34
N ASP A 9 -21.04 0.76 0.37
CA ASP A 9 -20.68 -0.21 1.40
C ASP A 9 -19.96 -1.40 0.78
N LEU A 10 -20.44 -1.89 -0.36
CA LEU A 10 -19.83 -3.02 -1.03
C LEU A 10 -18.43 -2.67 -1.51
N ILE A 11 -18.25 -1.48 -2.05
CA ILE A 11 -16.94 -1.03 -2.48
C ILE A 11 -16.00 -0.92 -1.29
N GLY A 12 -16.49 -0.41 -0.18
CA GLY A 12 -15.68 -0.31 1.02
C GLY A 12 -15.22 -1.67 1.52
N ILE A 13 -16.14 -2.63 1.54
CA ILE A 13 -15.79 -3.98 1.97
C ILE A 13 -14.77 -4.60 1.02
N ALA A 14 -14.95 -4.41 -0.27
CA ALA A 14 -14.01 -4.92 -1.26
C ALA A 14 -12.62 -4.32 -1.06
N LEU A 15 -12.56 -3.02 -0.79
CA LEU A 15 -11.28 -2.36 -0.54
C LEU A 15 -10.60 -2.90 0.71
N LEU A 16 -11.37 -3.14 1.76
CA LEU A 16 -10.81 -3.69 2.98
C LEU A 16 -10.26 -5.09 2.76
N VAL A 17 -10.96 -5.89 1.97
CA VAL A 17 -10.47 -7.22 1.63
C VAL A 17 -9.17 -7.12 0.87
N LEU A 18 -9.08 -6.20 -0.09
CA LEU A 18 -7.87 -6.00 -0.85
C LEU A 18 -6.72 -5.52 0.04
N VAL A 19 -7.03 -4.65 0.99
CA VAL A 19 -6.03 -4.18 1.93
C VAL A 19 -5.45 -5.34 2.74
N VAL A 20 -6.33 -6.22 3.22
CA VAL A 20 -5.89 -7.37 4.00
C VAL A 20 -5.04 -8.30 3.14
N MET A 21 -5.47 -8.54 1.91
CA MET A 21 -4.71 -9.41 1.01
C MET A 21 -3.33 -8.81 0.70
N ALA A 22 -3.28 -7.52 0.49
CA ALA A 22 -2.01 -6.85 0.25
C ALA A 22 -1.10 -6.95 1.47
N ALA A 23 -1.66 -6.78 2.65
CA ALA A 23 -0.89 -6.87 3.88
C ALA A 23 -0.30 -8.27 4.05
N ILE A 24 -1.11 -9.29 3.80
CA ILE A 24 -0.63 -10.66 3.88
C ILE A 24 0.46 -10.91 2.84
N GLY A 25 0.27 -10.39 1.65
CA GLY A 25 1.28 -10.52 0.60
C GLY A 25 2.60 -9.90 0.99
N ILE A 26 2.55 -8.73 1.63
CA ILE A 26 3.78 -8.07 2.07
C ILE A 26 4.53 -8.95 3.08
N VAL A 27 3.79 -9.49 4.03
CA VAL A 27 4.41 -10.29 5.08
C VAL A 27 5.03 -11.57 4.51
N LEU A 28 4.39 -12.16 3.51
CA LEU A 28 4.86 -13.41 2.93
C LEU A 28 5.94 -13.21 1.88
N THR A 29 6.11 -12.00 1.39
CA THR A 29 7.08 -11.74 0.32
C THR A 29 8.49 -11.67 0.89
N ARG A 30 9.40 -12.40 0.28
CA ARG A 30 10.80 -12.42 0.71
C ARG A 30 11.66 -11.43 -0.06
N ASP A 31 11.26 -11.14 -1.29
CA ASP A 31 11.98 -10.18 -2.11
C ASP A 31 11.68 -8.78 -1.60
N LEU A 32 12.71 -8.09 -1.14
CA LEU A 32 12.53 -6.76 -0.55
C LEU A 32 11.99 -5.74 -1.55
N PHE A 33 12.44 -5.84 -2.80
CA PHE A 33 11.93 -4.93 -3.82
C PHE A 33 10.43 -5.13 -4.02
N ALA A 34 10.02 -6.39 -4.14
CA ALA A 34 8.60 -6.70 -4.31
C ALA A 34 7.80 -6.27 -3.08
N ALA A 35 8.38 -6.45 -1.89
CA ALA A 35 7.70 -6.04 -0.67
C ALA A 35 7.46 -4.54 -0.64
N VAL A 36 8.44 -3.75 -1.09
CA VAL A 36 8.29 -2.30 -1.13
C VAL A 36 7.22 -1.90 -2.13
N MET A 37 7.19 -2.57 -3.28
CA MET A 37 6.16 -2.28 -4.27
C MET A 37 4.77 -2.62 -3.75
N LEU A 38 4.65 -3.76 -3.07
CA LEU A 38 3.37 -4.13 -2.46
C LEU A 38 2.96 -3.15 -1.38
N LEU A 39 3.92 -2.63 -0.63
CA LEU A 39 3.62 -1.63 0.37
C LEU A 39 3.06 -0.37 -0.27
N GLY A 40 3.60 0.03 -1.43
CA GLY A 40 3.05 1.16 -2.16
C GLY A 40 1.61 0.91 -2.58
N ILE A 41 1.33 -0.29 -3.08
CA ILE A 41 -0.03 -0.66 -3.46
C ILE A 41 -0.94 -0.67 -2.23
N PHE A 42 -0.44 -1.20 -1.12
CA PHE A 42 -1.19 -1.20 0.14
C PHE A 42 -1.57 0.24 0.54
N SER A 43 -0.62 1.17 0.43
CA SER A 43 -0.89 2.56 0.78
C SER A 43 -1.93 3.19 -0.14
N LEU A 44 -1.89 2.87 -1.43
CA LEU A 44 -2.90 3.37 -2.36
C LEU A 44 -4.27 2.81 -2.02
N LEU A 45 -4.35 1.54 -1.65
CA LEU A 45 -5.61 0.95 -1.22
C LEU A 45 -6.13 1.59 0.05
N MET A 46 -5.23 1.90 0.98
CA MET A 46 -5.62 2.62 2.19
C MET A 46 -6.14 4.00 1.86
N ALA A 47 -5.49 4.69 0.92
CA ALA A 47 -5.97 6.00 0.50
C ALA A 47 -7.36 5.91 -0.09
N ALA A 48 -7.60 4.90 -0.92
CA ALA A 48 -8.92 4.71 -1.51
C ALA A 48 -9.96 4.44 -0.42
N THR A 49 -9.59 3.65 0.58
CA THR A 49 -10.48 3.36 1.69
C THR A 49 -10.84 4.62 2.45
N PHE A 50 -9.84 5.45 2.74
CA PHE A 50 -10.09 6.72 3.43
C PHE A 50 -10.98 7.62 2.59
N PHE A 51 -10.77 7.61 1.29
CA PHE A 51 -11.57 8.45 0.41
C PHE A 51 -13.05 8.03 0.45
N ILE A 52 -13.30 6.73 0.47
CA ILE A 52 -14.67 6.21 0.56
C ILE A 52 -15.30 6.59 1.89
N LEU A 53 -14.49 6.68 2.95
CA LEU A 53 -14.97 7.05 4.27
C LEU A 53 -15.11 8.56 4.46
N ASP A 54 -15.04 9.33 3.38
CA ASP A 54 -15.16 10.79 3.43
C ASP A 54 -14.01 11.45 4.18
N ALA A 55 -12.85 10.82 4.16
CA ALA A 55 -11.66 11.38 4.78
C ALA A 55 -10.68 11.79 3.69
N ALA A 56 -11.10 12.74 2.85
CA ALA A 56 -10.30 13.14 1.69
C ALA A 56 -8.93 13.67 2.08
N ASP A 57 -8.86 14.43 3.16
CA ASP A 57 -7.57 14.97 3.60
C ASP A 57 -6.61 13.87 4.00
N VAL A 58 -7.12 12.86 4.72
CA VAL A 58 -6.30 11.73 5.13
C VAL A 58 -5.91 10.90 3.91
N ALA A 59 -6.85 10.75 2.97
CA ALA A 59 -6.58 10.00 1.76
C ALA A 59 -5.44 10.62 0.96
N LEU A 60 -5.47 11.94 0.80
CA LEU A 60 -4.42 12.65 0.08
C LEU A 60 -3.07 12.50 0.78
N THR A 61 -3.07 12.63 2.10
CA THR A 61 -1.85 12.48 2.87
C THR A 61 -1.28 11.07 2.73
N GLU A 62 -2.14 10.07 2.83
CA GLU A 62 -1.69 8.68 2.69
C GLU A 62 -1.16 8.42 1.29
N ALA A 63 -1.83 8.93 0.26
CA ALA A 63 -1.37 8.73 -1.10
C ALA A 63 -0.03 9.42 -1.34
N ALA A 64 0.10 10.65 -0.85
CA ALA A 64 1.32 11.41 -1.09
C ALA A 64 2.50 10.88 -0.30
N VAL A 65 2.31 10.66 0.99
CA VAL A 65 3.41 10.25 1.86
C VAL A 65 3.56 8.74 1.89
N GLY A 66 2.47 8.03 2.07
CA GLY A 66 2.52 6.57 2.19
C GLY A 66 2.89 5.90 0.89
N ALA A 67 2.17 6.21 -0.19
CA ALA A 67 2.44 5.57 -1.46
C ALA A 67 3.57 6.25 -2.22
N GLY A 68 3.69 7.57 -2.08
CA GLY A 68 4.69 8.32 -2.84
C GLY A 68 6.03 8.41 -2.16
N VAL A 69 6.13 9.30 -1.15
CA VAL A 69 7.41 9.61 -0.54
C VAL A 69 8.01 8.39 0.13
N SER A 70 7.23 7.64 0.89
CA SER A 70 7.77 6.48 1.61
C SER A 70 8.28 5.43 0.64
N THR A 71 7.56 5.20 -0.45
CA THR A 71 8.00 4.21 -1.43
C THR A 71 9.33 4.62 -2.06
N VAL A 72 9.47 5.89 -2.40
CA VAL A 72 10.71 6.39 -2.99
C VAL A 72 11.86 6.23 -2.00
N LEU A 73 11.63 6.59 -0.74
CA LEU A 73 12.67 6.48 0.27
C LEU A 73 13.07 5.03 0.50
N LEU A 74 12.08 4.14 0.54
CA LEU A 74 12.36 2.73 0.74
C LEU A 74 13.11 2.13 -0.44
N LEU A 75 12.73 2.51 -1.65
CA LEU A 75 13.44 2.02 -2.83
C LEU A 75 14.87 2.52 -2.84
N GLY A 76 15.09 3.78 -2.44
CA GLY A 76 16.44 4.31 -2.35
C GLY A 76 17.27 3.57 -1.32
N THR A 77 16.67 3.33 -0.15
CA THR A 77 17.35 2.59 0.90
C THR A 77 17.66 1.18 0.45
N LEU A 78 16.69 0.55 -0.20
CA LEU A 78 16.87 -0.82 -0.67
C LEU A 78 17.98 -0.91 -1.70
N ALA A 79 18.07 0.06 -2.60
CA ALA A 79 19.12 0.07 -3.60
C ALA A 79 20.50 0.12 -2.96
N LEU A 80 20.64 0.91 -1.91
CA LEU A 80 21.91 0.99 -1.22
C LEU A 80 22.22 -0.24 -0.41
N THR A 81 21.20 -0.83 0.20
CA THR A 81 21.38 -1.98 1.07
C THR A 81 21.58 -3.27 0.28
N THR A 82 20.83 -3.40 -0.80
CA THR A 82 20.89 -4.62 -1.60
C THR A 82 22.27 -4.87 -2.16
N ASP A 83 22.97 -3.81 -2.54
CA ASP A 83 24.31 -3.92 -3.07
C ASP A 83 25.25 -4.61 -2.09
N ARG A 84 25.00 -4.39 -0.81
CA ARG A 84 25.88 -5.01 0.20
C ARG A 84 25.48 -6.43 0.49
N GLU A 85 24.19 -6.71 0.49
CA GLU A 85 23.71 -8.02 0.88
C GLU A 85 23.91 -9.06 -0.20
N LYS A 86 23.79 -8.66 -1.44
CA LYS A 86 23.88 -9.61 -2.52
C LYS A 86 25.19 -10.40 -2.54
N PRO A 87 26.34 -9.74 -2.44
CA PRO A 87 27.60 -10.48 -2.44
C PRO A 87 27.68 -11.47 -1.29
N GLY A 88 27.15 -11.04 -0.14
CA GLY A 88 27.20 -11.88 1.03
C GLY A 88 26.42 -13.17 0.87
N ARG A 89 25.32 -13.09 0.13
CA ARG A 89 24.51 -14.28 -0.11
C ARG A 89 24.96 -15.03 -1.34
N GLY A 90 25.63 -14.33 -2.16
CA GLY A 90 26.30 -14.80 -3.36
C GLY A 90 25.84 -16.00 -4.00
#